data_25957901d681ab4c1734fb3d58a85c0c
#
_entry.id   25957901d681ab4c1734fb3d58a85c0c
#
_cell.length_a   1.000
_cell.length_b   1.000
_cell.length_c   1.000
_cell.angle_alpha   90.00
_cell.angle_beta   90.00
_cell.angle_gamma   90.00
#
_symmetry.space_group_name_H-M   'P 1'
#
loop_
_entity.id
_entity.type
_entity.pdbx_description
1 polymer ?
#
loop_
_entity_poly.entity_id
_entity_poly.type
_entity_poly.pdbx_seq_one_letter_code
_entity_poly.pdbx_strand_id
1 'polypeptide(L)'
;MQVLPELVEQVCASFTHALNHSSEDLLEGLYLRGSLCWGEFFPGSNIDFTAVLSRRPGTHDLEALEAAHTQIWFEFPQVDFDGHHVQLADLRAPAAACPAVPVVHAGRLTPAGGLDVNPVSWAELATRAIRVTVREPGVLGIHHDPDELRAFTAQNLADYWGRTAKELKVGWPVAGRREQAVAWCTLGVARLHHLLATGELTSKSGAGRYVLEQLEERWHPLATDALRIRESPGTRTAYRSASQRGKDLRDFVAWCVQDGALRGRVIGDEDF
;
A
#
# COMPACT_ATOMS: atom_id res chain seq x y z
N MET A 1 6.82 -16.00 -15.07
CA MET A 1 5.50 -15.45 -14.71
C MET A 1 5.26 -15.82 -13.26
N GLN A 2 4.96 -14.87 -12.40
CA GLN A 2 4.66 -15.14 -10.98
C GLN A 2 3.33 -15.87 -10.90
N VAL A 3 3.28 -16.99 -10.17
CA VAL A 3 2.02 -17.74 -9.93
C VAL A 3 1.23 -16.97 -8.88
N LEU A 4 0.03 -16.56 -9.23
CA LEU A 4 -0.88 -15.89 -8.29
C LEU A 4 -1.60 -16.92 -7.41
N PRO A 5 -1.98 -16.56 -6.18
CA PRO A 5 -2.90 -17.37 -5.39
C PRO A 5 -4.24 -17.54 -6.12
N GLU A 6 -4.83 -18.73 -6.04
CA GLU A 6 -6.09 -19.05 -6.72
C GLU A 6 -7.21 -18.04 -6.42
N LEU A 7 -7.34 -17.61 -5.16
CA LEU A 7 -8.31 -16.58 -4.76
C LEU A 7 -8.12 -15.27 -5.52
N VAL A 8 -6.86 -14.84 -5.71
CA VAL A 8 -6.55 -13.60 -6.44
C VAL A 8 -6.93 -13.73 -7.91
N GLU A 9 -6.65 -14.88 -8.53
CA GLU A 9 -7.04 -15.15 -9.92
C GLU A 9 -8.56 -15.14 -10.09
N GLN A 10 -9.31 -15.77 -9.16
CA GLN A 10 -10.77 -15.80 -9.17
C GLN A 10 -11.37 -14.39 -9.04
N VAL A 11 -10.89 -13.57 -8.08
CA VAL A 11 -11.34 -12.19 -7.90
C VAL A 11 -11.11 -11.35 -9.15
N CYS A 12 -9.91 -11.42 -9.73
CA CYS A 12 -9.57 -10.66 -10.93
C CYS A 12 -10.41 -11.11 -12.15
N ALA A 13 -10.65 -12.41 -12.31
CA ALA A 13 -11.46 -12.95 -13.38
C ALA A 13 -12.93 -12.52 -13.25
N SER A 14 -13.51 -12.63 -12.05
CA SER A 14 -14.89 -12.21 -11.78
C SER A 14 -15.07 -10.71 -12.04
N PHE A 15 -14.17 -9.85 -11.52
CA PHE A 15 -14.20 -8.41 -11.77
C PHE A 15 -14.13 -8.08 -13.26
N THR A 16 -13.16 -8.65 -13.97
CA THR A 16 -12.96 -8.41 -15.41
C THR A 16 -14.20 -8.83 -16.21
N HIS A 17 -14.77 -9.98 -15.88
CA HIS A 17 -15.98 -10.51 -16.53
C HIS A 17 -17.19 -9.59 -16.28
N ALA A 18 -17.45 -9.23 -15.02
CA ALA A 18 -18.57 -8.38 -14.64
C ALA A 18 -18.50 -7.00 -15.32
N LEU A 19 -17.33 -6.38 -15.34
CA LEU A 19 -17.14 -5.07 -15.96
C LEU A 19 -17.28 -5.12 -17.47
N ASN A 20 -16.68 -6.09 -18.14
CA ASN A 20 -16.78 -6.24 -19.60
C ASN A 20 -18.21 -6.56 -20.06
N HIS A 21 -19.02 -7.23 -19.23
CA HIS A 21 -20.44 -7.47 -19.53
C HIS A 21 -21.29 -6.21 -19.42
N SER A 22 -20.98 -5.32 -18.47
CA SER A 22 -21.81 -4.14 -18.17
C SER A 22 -21.32 -2.88 -18.90
N SER A 23 -20.04 -2.78 -19.23
CA SER A 23 -19.46 -1.64 -19.95
C SER A 23 -18.34 -2.15 -20.86
N GLU A 24 -18.73 -2.55 -22.07
CA GLU A 24 -17.83 -3.05 -23.10
C GLU A 24 -16.75 -2.00 -23.42
N ASP A 25 -15.52 -2.47 -23.62
CA ASP A 25 -14.36 -1.66 -23.97
C ASP A 25 -13.92 -0.61 -22.93
N LEU A 26 -14.47 -0.62 -21.71
CA LEU A 26 -14.03 0.30 -20.68
C LEU A 26 -12.67 -0.07 -20.10
N LEU A 27 -12.45 -1.35 -19.80
CA LEU A 27 -11.21 -1.83 -19.19
C LEU A 27 -10.12 -2.11 -20.23
N GLU A 28 -9.04 -1.35 -20.22
CA GLU A 28 -7.85 -1.58 -21.05
C GLU A 28 -6.83 -2.48 -20.35
N GLY A 29 -6.71 -2.40 -19.04
CA GLY A 29 -5.77 -3.21 -18.29
C GLY A 29 -6.08 -3.27 -16.80
N LEU A 30 -5.76 -4.41 -16.20
CA LEU A 30 -5.81 -4.64 -14.77
C LEU A 30 -4.44 -5.04 -14.26
N TYR A 31 -3.95 -4.31 -13.28
CA TYR A 31 -2.62 -4.48 -12.68
C TYR A 31 -2.76 -4.65 -11.17
N LEU A 32 -2.05 -5.61 -10.60
CA LEU A 32 -1.96 -5.78 -9.16
C LEU A 32 -0.73 -5.08 -8.62
N ARG A 33 -0.87 -4.52 -7.43
CA ARG A 33 0.14 -3.76 -6.68
C ARG A 33 0.29 -4.32 -5.26
N GLY A 34 0.91 -3.54 -4.39
CA GLY A 34 1.00 -3.83 -2.98
C GLY A 34 1.75 -5.11 -2.66
N SER A 35 1.26 -5.87 -1.68
CA SER A 35 1.95 -7.06 -1.16
C SER A 35 2.13 -8.17 -2.20
N LEU A 36 1.22 -8.31 -3.15
CA LEU A 36 1.30 -9.29 -4.22
C LEU A 36 2.54 -9.14 -5.10
N CYS A 37 2.97 -7.89 -5.35
CA CYS A 37 4.18 -7.59 -6.12
C CYS A 37 5.47 -8.08 -5.47
N TRP A 38 5.40 -8.48 -4.21
CA TRP A 38 6.51 -9.02 -3.42
C TRP A 38 6.36 -10.52 -3.16
N GLY A 39 5.36 -11.16 -3.77
CA GLY A 39 5.04 -12.55 -3.51
C GLY A 39 4.42 -12.79 -2.12
N GLU A 40 3.90 -11.76 -1.50
CA GLU A 40 3.33 -11.79 -0.15
C GLU A 40 1.80 -11.73 -0.21
N PHE A 41 1.15 -12.82 0.19
CA PHE A 41 -0.29 -12.86 0.36
C PHE A 41 -0.61 -13.70 1.61
N PHE A 42 -0.85 -13.00 2.71
CA PHE A 42 -1.12 -13.60 4.01
C PHE A 42 -2.59 -13.47 4.39
N PRO A 43 -3.09 -14.23 5.37
CA PRO A 43 -4.44 -14.04 5.91
C PRO A 43 -4.66 -12.58 6.33
N GLY A 44 -5.72 -11.95 5.80
CA GLY A 44 -6.03 -10.54 6.00
C GLY A 44 -5.25 -9.57 5.10
N SER A 45 -4.56 -10.07 4.07
CA SER A 45 -4.07 -9.21 2.98
C SER A 45 -5.21 -8.83 2.04
N ASN A 46 -5.25 -7.56 1.64
CA ASN A 46 -6.08 -7.09 0.53
C ASN A 46 -5.43 -7.40 -0.82
N ILE A 47 -6.20 -7.30 -1.87
CA ILE A 47 -5.75 -7.29 -3.25
C ILE A 47 -5.76 -5.82 -3.70
N ASP A 48 -4.56 -5.21 -3.80
CA ASP A 48 -4.41 -3.83 -4.27
C ASP A 48 -4.33 -3.83 -5.80
N PHE A 49 -5.18 -3.05 -6.48
CA PHE A 49 -5.21 -2.99 -7.93
C PHE A 49 -5.09 -1.57 -8.50
N THR A 50 -4.73 -1.49 -9.78
CA THR A 50 -4.93 -0.33 -10.64
C THR A 50 -5.60 -0.81 -11.92
N ALA A 51 -6.78 -0.30 -12.20
CA ALA A 51 -7.49 -0.52 -13.46
C ALA A 51 -7.23 0.64 -14.41
N VAL A 52 -6.71 0.33 -15.60
CA VAL A 52 -6.53 1.32 -16.68
C VAL A 52 -7.78 1.31 -17.54
N LEU A 53 -8.40 2.47 -17.66
CA LEU A 53 -9.62 2.67 -18.43
C LEU A 53 -9.33 3.35 -19.78
N SER A 54 -10.06 2.96 -20.81
CA SER A 54 -9.98 3.52 -22.18
C SER A 54 -10.47 4.96 -22.24
N ARG A 55 -11.38 5.35 -21.34
CA ARG A 55 -12.00 6.68 -21.27
C ARG A 55 -12.27 7.08 -19.82
N ARG A 56 -12.52 8.38 -19.59
CA ARG A 56 -13.09 8.84 -18.33
C ARG A 56 -14.49 8.25 -18.18
N PRO A 57 -14.81 7.61 -17.04
CA PRO A 57 -16.10 6.97 -16.85
C PRO A 57 -17.23 8.02 -16.77
N GLY A 58 -18.24 7.84 -17.62
CA GLY A 58 -19.53 8.53 -17.52
C GLY A 58 -20.44 7.86 -16.48
N THR A 59 -21.70 8.34 -16.37
CA THR A 59 -22.67 7.83 -15.38
C THR A 59 -22.87 6.32 -15.53
N HIS A 60 -23.10 5.84 -16.73
CA HIS A 60 -23.28 4.40 -17.01
C HIS A 60 -22.02 3.57 -16.65
N ASP A 61 -20.83 4.09 -16.96
CA ASP A 61 -19.58 3.40 -16.62
C ASP A 61 -19.38 3.33 -15.10
N LEU A 62 -19.74 4.39 -14.35
CA LEU A 62 -19.68 4.41 -12.88
C LEU A 62 -20.65 3.42 -12.25
N GLU A 63 -21.86 3.31 -12.80
CA GLU A 63 -22.84 2.30 -12.38
C GLU A 63 -22.32 0.87 -12.61
N ALA A 64 -21.68 0.64 -13.77
CA ALA A 64 -21.06 -0.64 -14.10
C ALA A 64 -19.88 -0.98 -13.15
N LEU A 65 -19.02 0.00 -12.84
CA LEU A 65 -17.94 -0.15 -11.86
C LEU A 65 -18.49 -0.49 -10.46
N GLU A 66 -19.51 0.25 -10.00
CA GLU A 66 -20.13 0.01 -8.70
C GLU A 66 -20.76 -1.38 -8.63
N ALA A 67 -21.46 -1.80 -9.66
CA ALA A 67 -22.06 -3.13 -9.76
C ALA A 67 -20.98 -4.24 -9.73
N ALA A 68 -19.89 -4.10 -10.49
CA ALA A 68 -18.81 -5.06 -10.52
C ALA A 68 -18.12 -5.18 -9.14
N HIS A 69 -17.81 -4.06 -8.47
CA HIS A 69 -17.21 -4.10 -7.14
C HIS A 69 -18.16 -4.62 -6.06
N THR A 70 -19.45 -4.31 -6.18
CA THR A 70 -20.47 -4.86 -5.29
C THR A 70 -20.57 -6.38 -5.43
N GLN A 71 -20.51 -6.90 -6.66
CA GLN A 71 -20.46 -8.33 -6.92
C GLN A 71 -19.25 -8.96 -6.24
N ILE A 72 -18.04 -8.42 -6.43
CA ILE A 72 -16.81 -8.93 -5.79
C ILE A 72 -16.93 -8.95 -4.27
N TRP A 73 -17.47 -7.89 -3.66
CA TRP A 73 -17.68 -7.83 -2.22
C TRP A 73 -18.56 -8.94 -1.68
N PHE A 74 -19.61 -9.32 -2.42
CA PHE A 74 -20.51 -10.41 -2.01
C PHE A 74 -19.95 -11.80 -2.35
N GLU A 75 -19.24 -11.93 -3.45
CA GLU A 75 -18.69 -13.22 -3.91
C GLU A 75 -17.45 -13.64 -3.10
N PHE A 76 -16.64 -12.67 -2.67
CA PHE A 76 -15.36 -12.89 -1.99
C PHE A 76 -15.25 -12.08 -0.68
N PRO A 77 -16.15 -12.32 0.30
CA PRO A 77 -16.22 -11.52 1.53
C PRO A 77 -14.98 -11.65 2.44
N GLN A 78 -14.08 -12.60 2.14
CA GLN A 78 -12.85 -12.86 2.89
C GLN A 78 -11.66 -11.98 2.47
N VAL A 79 -11.80 -11.18 1.40
CA VAL A 79 -10.71 -10.35 0.89
C VAL A 79 -11.23 -9.02 0.37
N ASP A 80 -10.55 -7.92 0.72
CA ASP A 80 -10.81 -6.62 0.15
C ASP A 80 -10.10 -6.50 -1.21
N PHE A 81 -10.82 -6.00 -2.22
CA PHE A 81 -10.31 -5.68 -3.55
C PHE A 81 -10.28 -4.16 -3.71
N ASP A 82 -9.18 -3.56 -3.30
CA ASP A 82 -9.02 -2.12 -3.12
C ASP A 82 -8.14 -1.51 -4.23
N GLY A 83 -8.47 -0.32 -4.70
CA GLY A 83 -7.65 0.35 -5.71
C GLY A 83 -8.33 1.51 -6.41
N HIS A 84 -7.78 1.88 -7.56
CA HIS A 84 -8.22 3.03 -8.33
C HIS A 84 -8.32 2.73 -9.82
N HIS A 85 -9.13 3.56 -10.51
CA HIS A 85 -9.40 3.46 -11.94
C HIS A 85 -8.90 4.73 -12.63
N VAL A 86 -7.88 4.60 -13.46
CA VAL A 86 -7.17 5.72 -14.11
C VAL A 86 -7.10 5.52 -15.60
N GLN A 87 -6.80 6.58 -16.34
CA GLN A 87 -6.41 6.46 -17.74
C GLN A 87 -4.88 6.32 -17.87
N LEU A 88 -4.43 5.75 -18.98
CA LEU A 88 -2.99 5.63 -19.23
C LEU A 88 -2.27 7.00 -19.23
N ALA A 89 -2.96 8.05 -19.68
CA ALA A 89 -2.44 9.42 -19.64
C ALA A 89 -2.13 9.91 -18.22
N ASP A 90 -2.94 9.48 -17.22
CA ASP A 90 -2.71 9.84 -15.81
C ASP A 90 -1.44 9.19 -15.27
N LEU A 91 -1.22 7.93 -15.65
CA LEU A 91 -0.02 7.19 -15.23
C LEU A 91 1.27 7.73 -15.86
N ARG A 92 1.17 8.41 -17.00
CA ARG A 92 2.32 9.03 -17.69
C ARG A 92 2.68 10.42 -17.18
N ALA A 93 1.87 10.97 -16.28
CA ALA A 93 2.10 12.24 -15.60
C ALA A 93 2.43 12.02 -14.12
N PRO A 94 3.02 13.02 -13.44
CA PRO A 94 3.17 12.98 -11.99
C PRO A 94 1.86 12.65 -11.28
N ALA A 95 1.90 11.81 -10.23
CA ALA A 95 0.69 11.43 -9.51
C ALA A 95 -0.09 12.63 -8.94
N ALA A 96 0.61 13.71 -8.62
CA ALA A 96 0.00 14.97 -8.17
C ALA A 96 -0.84 15.67 -9.25
N ALA A 97 -0.60 15.38 -10.53
CA ALA A 97 -1.38 15.91 -11.66
C ALA A 97 -2.59 15.03 -12.02
N CYS A 98 -2.72 13.84 -11.43
CA CYS A 98 -3.85 12.97 -11.64
C CYS A 98 -5.12 13.63 -11.07
N PRO A 99 -6.21 13.76 -11.85
CA PRO A 99 -7.45 14.26 -11.31
C PRO A 99 -8.07 13.30 -10.30
N ALA A 100 -9.11 13.72 -9.60
CA ALA A 100 -9.94 12.81 -8.82
C ALA A 100 -10.52 11.71 -9.73
N VAL A 101 -10.33 10.46 -9.33
CA VAL A 101 -10.69 9.26 -10.10
C VAL A 101 -11.56 8.33 -9.27
N PRO A 102 -12.29 7.38 -9.89
CA PRO A 102 -13.00 6.36 -9.13
C PRO A 102 -12.02 5.51 -8.30
N VAL A 103 -12.29 5.42 -7.01
CA VAL A 103 -11.51 4.60 -6.07
C VAL A 103 -12.41 3.65 -5.31
N VAL A 104 -11.89 2.48 -4.96
CA VAL A 104 -12.59 1.50 -4.15
C VAL A 104 -11.81 1.21 -2.88
N HIS A 105 -12.50 1.22 -1.77
CA HIS A 105 -11.95 0.84 -0.48
C HIS A 105 -13.01 0.11 0.35
N ALA A 106 -12.64 -1.05 0.88
CA ALA A 106 -13.53 -1.93 1.65
C ALA A 106 -14.89 -2.16 0.93
N GLY A 107 -14.81 -2.53 -0.35
CA GLY A 107 -15.97 -2.81 -1.21
C GLY A 107 -16.81 -1.59 -1.63
N ARG A 108 -16.42 -0.37 -1.25
CA ARG A 108 -17.17 0.85 -1.54
C ARG A 108 -16.51 1.69 -2.62
N LEU A 109 -17.22 1.94 -3.71
CA LEU A 109 -16.80 2.86 -4.77
C LEU A 109 -17.04 4.33 -4.34
N THR A 110 -16.01 5.15 -4.53
CA THR A 110 -16.10 6.61 -4.47
C THR A 110 -15.80 7.13 -5.87
N PRO A 111 -16.76 7.76 -6.58
CA PRO A 111 -16.62 8.12 -8.00
C PRO A 111 -15.49 9.11 -8.30
N ALA A 112 -15.15 9.96 -7.33
CA ALA A 112 -14.08 10.96 -7.46
C ALA A 112 -13.30 11.02 -6.15
N GLY A 113 -12.23 10.26 -6.06
CA GLY A 113 -11.33 10.17 -4.91
C GLY A 113 -9.87 10.27 -5.33
N GLY A 114 -8.97 10.13 -4.36
CA GLY A 114 -7.53 10.16 -4.56
C GLY A 114 -6.82 9.11 -3.71
N LEU A 115 -7.55 8.14 -3.15
CA LEU A 115 -6.93 7.09 -2.35
C LEU A 115 -5.92 6.32 -3.19
N ASP A 116 -4.70 6.17 -2.67
CA ASP A 116 -3.58 5.50 -3.33
C ASP A 116 -3.13 6.10 -4.68
N VAL A 117 -3.64 7.28 -5.06
CA VAL A 117 -3.10 8.07 -6.17
C VAL A 117 -1.92 8.88 -5.64
N ASN A 118 -0.72 8.29 -5.69
CA ASN A 118 0.48 8.89 -5.12
C ASN A 118 1.76 8.32 -5.76
N PRO A 119 2.94 8.94 -5.55
CA PRO A 119 4.20 8.49 -6.14
C PRO A 119 4.61 7.07 -5.77
N VAL A 120 4.21 6.54 -4.59
CA VAL A 120 4.50 5.15 -4.20
C VAL A 120 3.77 4.18 -5.12
N SER A 121 2.48 4.41 -5.36
CA SER A 121 1.67 3.57 -6.26
C SER A 121 2.19 3.62 -7.70
N TRP A 122 2.61 4.80 -8.18
CA TRP A 122 3.22 4.93 -9.51
C TRP A 122 4.55 4.18 -9.60
N ALA A 123 5.40 4.29 -8.58
CA ALA A 123 6.66 3.55 -8.51
C ALA A 123 6.46 2.03 -8.45
N GLU A 124 5.48 1.54 -7.67
CA GLU A 124 5.12 0.11 -7.65
C GLU A 124 4.65 -0.35 -9.04
N LEU A 125 3.78 0.43 -9.70
CA LEU A 125 3.31 0.13 -11.05
C LEU A 125 4.44 0.11 -12.09
N ALA A 126 5.35 1.06 -12.01
CA ALA A 126 6.46 1.17 -12.95
C ALA A 126 7.46 0.01 -12.83
N THR A 127 7.69 -0.47 -11.60
CA THR A 127 8.82 -1.38 -11.31
C THR A 127 8.40 -2.82 -11.01
N ARG A 128 7.18 -3.06 -10.51
CA ARG A 128 6.81 -4.33 -9.91
C ARG A 128 5.41 -4.85 -10.23
N ALA A 129 4.53 -4.05 -10.86
CA ALA A 129 3.14 -4.45 -11.07
C ALA A 129 2.99 -5.79 -11.78
N ILE A 130 2.06 -6.59 -11.30
CA ILE A 130 1.67 -7.84 -11.95
C ILE A 130 0.56 -7.54 -12.93
N ARG A 131 0.78 -7.85 -14.20
CA ARG A 131 -0.25 -7.71 -15.25
C ARG A 131 -1.21 -8.89 -15.17
N VAL A 132 -2.48 -8.59 -14.99
CA VAL A 132 -3.56 -9.61 -15.01
C VAL A 132 -4.20 -9.66 -16.39
N THR A 133 -4.72 -8.53 -16.86
CA THR A 133 -5.35 -8.40 -18.18
C THR A 133 -4.83 -7.14 -18.84
N VAL A 134 -4.50 -7.22 -20.13
CA VAL A 134 -4.07 -6.07 -20.94
C VAL A 134 -4.57 -6.30 -22.35
N ARG A 135 -5.32 -5.33 -22.92
CA ARG A 135 -5.80 -5.41 -24.31
C ARG A 135 -4.67 -5.32 -25.33
N GLU A 136 -3.75 -4.38 -25.09
CA GLU A 136 -2.57 -4.23 -25.93
C GLU A 136 -1.28 -4.36 -25.12
N PRO A 137 -0.39 -5.29 -25.46
CA PRO A 137 0.89 -5.43 -24.79
C PRO A 137 1.82 -4.28 -25.22
N GLY A 138 1.73 -3.16 -24.53
CA GLY A 138 2.60 -2.00 -24.70
C GLY A 138 3.41 -1.70 -23.43
N VAL A 139 4.44 -0.87 -23.57
CA VAL A 139 5.12 -0.28 -22.41
C VAL A 139 4.22 0.82 -21.88
N LEU A 140 3.80 0.73 -20.61
CA LEU A 140 2.90 1.72 -20.00
C LEU A 140 3.52 3.13 -19.95
N GLY A 141 4.87 3.22 -19.87
CA GLY A 141 5.57 4.49 -19.76
C GLY A 141 5.12 5.27 -18.52
N ILE A 142 4.98 4.57 -17.39
CA ILE A 142 4.52 5.16 -16.14
C ILE A 142 5.56 6.18 -15.65
N HIS A 143 5.08 7.36 -15.27
CA HIS A 143 5.90 8.38 -14.64
C HIS A 143 6.46 7.85 -13.32
N HIS A 144 7.77 7.89 -13.20
CA HIS A 144 8.47 7.46 -11.99
C HIS A 144 9.68 8.36 -11.78
N ASP A 145 9.60 9.20 -10.77
CA ASP A 145 10.65 10.09 -10.33
C ASP A 145 11.06 9.74 -8.89
N PRO A 146 12.32 9.31 -8.67
CA PRO A 146 12.84 8.99 -7.35
C PRO A 146 12.79 10.15 -6.36
N ASP A 147 12.98 11.39 -6.84
CA ASP A 147 12.99 12.57 -5.97
C ASP A 147 11.56 12.92 -5.53
N GLU A 148 10.58 12.85 -6.44
CA GLU A 148 9.15 12.97 -6.07
C GLU A 148 8.72 11.89 -5.07
N LEU A 149 9.13 10.64 -5.30
CA LEU A 149 8.84 9.52 -4.41
C LEU A 149 9.42 9.76 -3.01
N ARG A 150 10.67 10.23 -2.95
CA ARG A 150 11.37 10.55 -1.71
C ARG A 150 10.71 11.73 -0.97
N ALA A 151 10.42 12.80 -1.68
CA ALA A 151 9.75 13.99 -1.11
C ALA A 151 8.37 13.64 -0.55
N PHE A 152 7.56 12.90 -1.30
CA PHE A 152 6.26 12.41 -0.83
C PHE A 152 6.39 11.54 0.43
N THR A 153 7.38 10.64 0.45
CA THR A 153 7.61 9.76 1.60
C THR A 153 8.04 10.54 2.84
N ALA A 154 8.93 11.51 2.69
CA ALA A 154 9.35 12.39 3.79
C ALA A 154 8.17 13.22 4.33
N GLN A 155 7.33 13.77 3.45
CA GLN A 155 6.13 14.51 3.83
C GLN A 155 5.12 13.62 4.57
N ASN A 156 4.86 12.41 4.07
CA ASN A 156 3.98 11.44 4.74
C ASN A 156 4.48 11.06 6.13
N LEU A 157 5.81 10.85 6.25
CA LEU A 157 6.44 10.56 7.53
C LEU A 157 6.27 11.72 8.54
N ALA A 158 6.43 12.95 8.08
CA ALA A 158 6.29 14.15 8.93
C ALA A 158 4.83 14.37 9.35
N ASP A 159 3.89 14.28 8.41
CA ASP A 159 2.48 14.63 8.65
C ASP A 159 1.70 13.48 9.29
N TYR A 160 1.55 12.38 8.56
CA TYR A 160 0.72 11.27 9.00
C TYR A 160 1.35 10.54 10.18
N TRP A 161 2.60 10.11 10.04
CA TRP A 161 3.30 9.38 11.10
C TRP A 161 3.72 10.29 12.25
N GLY A 162 3.97 11.57 11.99
CA GLY A 162 4.17 12.57 13.04
C GLY A 162 2.93 12.75 13.93
N ARG A 163 1.72 12.70 13.36
CA ARG A 163 0.47 12.68 14.14
C ARG A 163 0.30 11.38 14.92
N THR A 164 0.52 10.24 14.25
CA THR A 164 0.47 8.93 14.89
C THR A 164 1.44 8.82 16.07
N ALA A 165 2.66 9.35 15.94
CA ALA A 165 3.64 9.40 17.03
C ALA A 165 3.13 10.24 18.23
N LYS A 166 2.45 11.37 17.97
CA LYS A 166 1.83 12.17 19.03
C LYS A 166 0.68 11.45 19.72
N GLU A 167 -0.18 10.78 18.96
CA GLU A 167 -1.29 9.98 19.50
C GLU A 167 -0.78 8.82 20.36
N LEU A 168 0.29 8.15 19.92
CA LEU A 168 0.93 7.07 20.67
C LEU A 168 1.56 7.51 21.99
N LYS A 169 1.88 8.80 22.19
CA LYS A 169 2.38 9.28 23.50
C LYS A 169 1.39 8.99 24.63
N VAL A 170 0.11 8.99 24.35
CA VAL A 170 -0.97 8.70 25.32
C VAL A 170 -1.61 7.35 25.03
N GLY A 171 -1.83 7.02 23.77
CA GLY A 171 -2.54 5.81 23.32
C GLY A 171 -1.75 4.50 23.39
N TRP A 172 -0.44 4.53 23.66
CA TRP A 172 0.43 3.35 23.64
C TRP A 172 -0.06 2.15 24.49
N PRO A 173 -0.70 2.34 25.67
CA PRO A 173 -1.14 1.19 26.46
C PRO A 173 -2.25 0.38 25.76
N VAL A 174 -3.11 1.07 24.99
CA VAL A 174 -4.18 0.44 24.21
C VAL A 174 -3.62 -0.14 22.92
N ALA A 175 -2.78 0.62 22.21
CA ALA A 175 -2.13 0.17 20.98
C ALA A 175 -1.31 -1.10 21.19
N GLY A 176 -0.57 -1.23 22.30
CA GLY A 176 0.20 -2.41 22.64
C GLY A 176 -0.64 -3.67 22.91
N ARG A 177 -1.94 -3.55 23.14
CA ARG A 177 -2.88 -4.68 23.28
C ARG A 177 -3.45 -5.15 21.95
N ARG A 178 -3.42 -4.31 20.91
CA ARG A 178 -4.02 -4.57 19.60
C ARG A 178 -2.95 -5.01 18.63
N GLU A 179 -2.89 -6.28 18.31
CA GLU A 179 -1.90 -6.85 17.39
C GLU A 179 -1.89 -6.14 16.05
N GLN A 180 -3.07 -5.86 15.48
CA GLN A 180 -3.17 -5.14 14.22
C GLN A 180 -2.53 -3.75 14.28
N ALA A 181 -2.70 -2.99 15.37
CA ALA A 181 -2.06 -1.69 15.55
C ALA A 181 -0.53 -1.83 15.63
N VAL A 182 -0.04 -2.87 16.35
CA VAL A 182 1.39 -3.15 16.45
C VAL A 182 2.00 -3.44 15.08
N ALA A 183 1.42 -4.38 14.33
CA ALA A 183 1.94 -4.73 13.00
C ALA A 183 1.85 -3.54 12.04
N TRP A 184 0.70 -2.87 12.01
CA TRP A 184 0.46 -1.75 11.10
C TRP A 184 1.40 -0.56 11.36
N CYS A 185 1.53 -0.13 12.62
CA CYS A 185 2.42 0.99 12.95
C CYS A 185 3.89 0.63 12.73
N THR A 186 4.34 -0.55 13.21
CA THR A 186 5.75 -0.94 13.10
C THR A 186 6.18 -1.12 11.66
N LEU A 187 5.47 -1.93 10.89
CA LEU A 187 5.84 -2.24 9.51
C LEU A 187 5.54 -1.07 8.56
N GLY A 188 4.49 -0.30 8.85
CA GLY A 188 4.12 0.88 8.07
C GLY A 188 5.19 1.98 8.14
N VAL A 189 5.58 2.41 9.33
CA VAL A 189 6.60 3.46 9.49
C VAL A 189 7.97 2.99 9.01
N ALA A 190 8.31 1.71 9.24
CA ALA A 190 9.57 1.13 8.80
C ALA A 190 9.72 1.12 7.26
N ARG A 191 8.61 0.97 6.50
CA ARG A 191 8.64 1.08 5.02
C ARG A 191 9.10 2.45 4.56
N LEU A 192 8.59 3.50 5.18
CA LEU A 192 8.96 4.88 4.83
C LEU A 192 10.41 5.16 5.21
N HIS A 193 10.80 4.70 6.42
CA HIS A 193 12.18 4.83 6.87
C HIS A 193 13.15 4.09 5.94
N HIS A 194 12.82 2.86 5.52
CA HIS A 194 13.61 2.11 4.55
C HIS A 194 13.82 2.89 3.25
N LEU A 195 12.73 3.42 2.65
CA LEU A 195 12.82 4.17 1.40
C LEU A 195 13.69 5.42 1.56
N LEU A 196 13.56 6.16 2.67
CA LEU A 196 14.39 7.33 2.92
C LEU A 196 15.86 6.98 3.17
N ALA A 197 16.15 5.78 3.69
CA ALA A 197 17.50 5.30 3.94
C ALA A 197 18.19 4.73 2.69
N THR A 198 17.45 4.04 1.83
CA THR A 198 18.00 3.25 0.71
C THR A 198 17.63 3.78 -0.68
N GLY A 199 16.59 4.60 -0.80
CA GLY A 199 15.98 4.99 -2.07
C GLY A 199 15.07 3.94 -2.69
N GLU A 200 14.89 2.78 -2.06
CA GLU A 200 14.17 1.65 -2.62
C GLU A 200 12.83 1.39 -1.92
N LEU A 201 11.85 0.93 -2.70
CA LEU A 201 10.59 0.41 -2.17
C LEU A 201 10.83 -0.93 -1.46
N THR A 202 10.01 -1.22 -0.46
CA THR A 202 9.97 -2.54 0.19
C THR A 202 8.55 -2.92 0.60
N SER A 203 8.30 -4.22 0.80
CA SER A 203 7.04 -4.71 1.38
C SER A 203 6.95 -4.42 2.88
N LYS A 204 5.78 -4.67 3.48
CA LYS A 204 5.64 -4.63 4.93
C LYS A 204 6.54 -5.66 5.62
N SER A 205 6.63 -6.88 5.09
CA SER A 205 7.52 -7.91 5.63
C SER A 205 8.99 -7.57 5.39
N GLY A 206 9.33 -7.06 4.21
CA GLY A 206 10.67 -6.57 3.90
C GLY A 206 11.11 -5.46 4.85
N ALA A 207 10.22 -4.53 5.19
CA ALA A 207 10.49 -3.48 6.18
C ALA A 207 10.76 -4.04 7.59
N GLY A 208 10.03 -5.09 7.98
CA GLY A 208 10.30 -5.78 9.24
C GLY A 208 11.68 -6.44 9.26
N ARG A 209 12.08 -7.09 8.15
CA ARG A 209 13.42 -7.69 7.99
C ARG A 209 14.51 -6.63 7.97
N TYR A 210 14.28 -5.51 7.29
CA TYR A 210 15.18 -4.35 7.33
C TYR A 210 15.45 -3.88 8.77
N VAL A 211 14.44 -3.83 9.63
CA VAL A 211 14.63 -3.47 11.04
C VAL A 211 15.55 -4.47 11.73
N LEU A 212 15.37 -5.78 11.49
CA LEU A 212 16.19 -6.83 12.10
C LEU A 212 17.64 -6.86 11.61
N GLU A 213 17.88 -6.43 10.37
CA GLU A 213 19.19 -6.54 9.73
C GLU A 213 20.01 -5.24 9.84
N GLN A 214 19.36 -4.09 9.84
CA GLN A 214 20.01 -2.80 9.65
C GLN A 214 19.83 -1.81 10.81
N LEU A 215 18.87 -2.06 11.71
CA LEU A 215 18.60 -1.14 12.82
C LEU A 215 19.07 -1.73 14.16
N GLU A 216 19.10 -0.88 15.20
CA GLU A 216 19.55 -1.26 16.54
C GLU A 216 18.76 -2.43 17.13
N GLU A 217 19.43 -3.34 17.81
CA GLU A 217 18.87 -4.56 18.43
C GLU A 217 17.68 -4.30 19.36
N ARG A 218 17.61 -3.11 19.97
CA ARG A 218 16.47 -2.74 20.84
C ARG A 218 15.13 -2.77 20.12
N TRP A 219 15.10 -2.65 18.78
CA TRP A 219 13.89 -2.69 17.95
C TRP A 219 13.52 -4.10 17.46
N HIS A 220 14.44 -5.06 17.56
CA HIS A 220 14.24 -6.41 17.04
C HIS A 220 13.06 -7.15 17.69
N PRO A 221 12.79 -7.06 19.02
CA PRO A 221 11.61 -7.71 19.60
C PRO A 221 10.29 -7.21 18.99
N LEU A 222 10.19 -5.90 18.71
CA LEU A 222 9.01 -5.29 18.12
C LEU A 222 8.83 -5.70 16.65
N ALA A 223 9.90 -5.66 15.85
CA ALA A 223 9.89 -6.08 14.45
C ALA A 223 9.54 -7.56 14.31
N THR A 224 10.13 -8.42 15.16
CA THR A 224 9.82 -9.86 15.21
C THR A 224 8.35 -10.10 15.51
N ASP A 225 7.77 -9.39 16.48
CA ASP A 225 6.35 -9.54 16.83
C ASP A 225 5.43 -9.00 15.72
N ALA A 226 5.79 -7.90 15.09
CA ALA A 226 5.05 -7.35 13.95
C ALA A 226 5.04 -8.29 12.74
N LEU A 227 6.17 -8.91 12.42
CA LEU A 227 6.29 -9.95 11.38
C LEU A 227 5.46 -11.19 11.75
N ARG A 228 5.54 -11.66 12.99
CA ARG A 228 4.72 -12.76 13.50
C ARG A 228 3.22 -12.49 13.29
N ILE A 229 2.74 -11.30 13.68
CA ILE A 229 1.33 -10.93 13.53
C ILE A 229 0.91 -10.95 12.06
N ARG A 230 1.78 -10.48 11.17
CA ARG A 230 1.48 -10.40 9.73
C ARG A 230 1.55 -11.77 9.03
N GLU A 231 2.64 -12.52 9.27
CA GLU A 231 2.96 -13.72 8.50
C GLU A 231 2.42 -15.01 9.12
N SER A 232 2.17 -15.01 10.44
CA SER A 232 1.71 -16.17 11.20
C SER A 232 0.70 -15.77 12.28
N PRO A 233 -0.46 -15.20 11.87
CA PRO A 233 -1.47 -14.72 12.81
C PRO A 233 -1.94 -15.87 13.72
N GLY A 234 -2.25 -15.54 14.99
CA GLY A 234 -2.68 -16.52 15.98
C GLY A 234 -1.55 -17.21 16.73
N THR A 235 -0.29 -17.07 16.33
CA THR A 235 0.86 -17.58 17.10
C THR A 235 1.16 -16.68 18.30
N ARG A 236 1.81 -17.26 19.33
CA ARG A 236 2.05 -16.56 20.60
C ARG A 236 3.15 -15.51 20.47
N THR A 237 2.91 -14.33 21.00
CA THR A 237 3.92 -13.27 21.14
C THR A 237 5.01 -13.64 22.14
N ALA A 238 6.24 -13.22 21.89
CA ALA A 238 7.35 -13.29 22.83
C ALA A 238 7.32 -12.19 23.90
N TYR A 239 6.51 -11.15 23.72
CA TYR A 239 6.36 -10.09 24.72
C TYR A 239 5.72 -10.61 26.01
N ARG A 240 6.36 -10.31 27.16
CA ARG A 240 5.84 -10.68 28.48
C ARG A 240 4.63 -9.83 28.89
N SER A 241 4.51 -8.62 28.36
CA SER A 241 3.37 -7.73 28.64
C SER A 241 3.04 -6.83 27.45
N ALA A 242 1.75 -6.58 27.26
CA ALA A 242 1.25 -5.62 26.28
C ALA A 242 1.72 -4.17 26.59
N SER A 243 1.99 -3.87 27.86
CA SER A 243 2.52 -2.58 28.28
C SER A 243 3.93 -2.35 27.73
N GLN A 244 4.81 -3.35 27.81
CA GLN A 244 6.16 -3.23 27.25
C GLN A 244 6.09 -3.09 25.72
N ARG A 245 5.29 -3.95 25.07
CA ARG A 245 5.08 -3.88 23.62
C ARG A 245 4.58 -2.50 23.17
N GLY A 246 3.64 -1.90 23.89
CA GLY A 246 3.12 -0.57 23.58
C GLY A 246 4.16 0.55 23.77
N LYS A 247 5.03 0.44 24.78
CA LYS A 247 6.14 1.39 24.97
C LYS A 247 7.13 1.30 23.80
N ASP A 248 7.54 0.09 23.43
CA ASP A 248 8.46 -0.14 22.33
C ASP A 248 7.87 0.38 21.02
N LEU A 249 6.58 0.15 20.78
CA LEU A 249 5.86 0.69 19.60
C LEU A 249 5.89 2.22 19.57
N ARG A 250 5.56 2.88 20.67
CA ARG A 250 5.60 4.34 20.78
C ARG A 250 6.99 4.89 20.48
N ASP A 251 8.00 4.30 21.10
CA ASP A 251 9.38 4.77 21.00
C ASP A 251 9.95 4.51 19.61
N PHE A 252 9.62 3.38 18.98
CA PHE A 252 10.02 3.06 17.63
C PHE A 252 9.41 4.00 16.58
N VAL A 253 8.09 4.24 16.66
CA VAL A 253 7.43 5.16 15.71
C VAL A 253 7.99 6.57 15.86
N ALA A 254 8.19 7.05 17.08
CA ALA A 254 8.78 8.35 17.33
C ALA A 254 10.22 8.45 16.79
N TRP A 255 11.02 7.41 16.97
CA TRP A 255 12.39 7.34 16.46
C TRP A 255 12.41 7.35 14.92
N CYS A 256 11.60 6.52 14.26
CA CYS A 256 11.52 6.51 12.79
C CYS A 256 11.14 7.88 12.21
N VAL A 257 10.21 8.59 12.86
CA VAL A 257 9.83 9.94 12.42
C VAL A 257 10.99 10.93 12.56
N GLN A 258 11.75 10.85 13.66
CA GLN A 258 12.88 11.76 13.90
C GLN A 258 14.06 11.47 12.97
N ASP A 259 14.49 10.22 12.87
CA ASP A 259 15.63 9.81 12.03
C ASP A 259 15.30 9.99 10.54
N GLY A 260 14.09 9.63 10.12
CA GLY A 260 13.66 9.80 8.74
C GLY A 260 13.56 11.27 8.32
N ALA A 261 13.20 12.19 9.24
CA ALA A 261 13.23 13.62 8.96
C ALA A 261 14.65 14.14 8.70
N LEU A 262 15.66 13.59 9.37
CA LEU A 262 17.07 13.92 9.10
C LEU A 262 17.50 13.40 7.73
N ARG A 263 17.14 12.17 7.38
CA ARG A 263 17.45 11.56 6.07
C ARG A 263 16.75 12.26 4.91
N GLY A 264 15.56 12.80 5.11
CA GLY A 264 14.82 13.58 4.12
C GLY A 264 15.47 14.95 3.79
N ARG A 265 16.30 15.50 4.69
CA ARG A 265 16.98 16.80 4.51
C ARG A 265 18.35 16.72 3.83
N VAL A 266 19.03 15.59 3.92
CA VAL A 266 20.47 15.46 3.50
C VAL A 266 20.71 15.61 1.99
N ILE A 267 19.69 15.61 1.16
CA ILE A 267 19.85 15.76 -0.32
C ILE A 267 19.50 17.20 -0.79
N GLY A 268 18.92 18.04 0.06
CA GLY A 268 18.59 19.43 -0.29
C GLY A 268 19.69 20.45 -0.01
N ASP A 269 20.76 20.08 0.70
CA ASP A 269 21.78 21.01 1.19
C ASP A 269 23.17 20.86 0.53
N GLU A 270 23.33 19.98 -0.47
CA GLU A 270 24.63 19.83 -1.18
C GLU A 270 24.74 20.67 -2.47
N ASP A 271 23.74 21.47 -2.83
CA ASP A 271 23.78 22.37 -4.00
C ASP A 271 23.63 23.84 -3.60
N PHE A 272 24.52 24.37 -2.76
CA PHE A 272 24.78 25.82 -2.67
C PHE A 272 26.25 26.10 -2.41
#